data_94ee80682b82f1a40e2e5c45210d57f0
#
_entry.id   94ee80682b82f1a40e2e5c45210d57f0
#
_cell.length_a   1.000
_cell.length_b   1.000
_cell.length_c   1.000
_cell.angle_alpha   90.00
_cell.angle_beta   90.00
_cell.angle_gamma   90.00
#
_symmetry.space_group_name_H-M   'P 1'
#
loop_
_entity.id
_entity.type
_entity.pdbx_description
1 polymer ?
#
loop_
_entity_poly.entity_id
_entity_poly.type
_entity_poly.pdbx_seq_one_letter_code
_entity_poly.pdbx_strand_id
1 'polypeptide(L)' 'MQPHKVHEEEMCCGYAKCPTVKLFDDGSVELSDDDPEGGSVGTIKLRPEVAARLVELVSKK' A
#
# COMPACT_ATOMS: atom_id res chain seq x y z
N MET A 1 -8.31 18.26 6.62
CA MET A 1 -7.47 18.25 5.43
C MET A 1 -7.03 16.85 5.10
N GLN A 2 -7.05 16.53 3.83
CA GLN A 2 -6.63 15.20 3.42
C GLN A 2 -5.13 15.19 3.16
N PRO A 3 -4.45 14.11 3.51
CA PRO A 3 -3.03 14.00 3.23
C PRO A 3 -2.76 13.96 1.73
N HIS A 4 -1.61 14.45 1.37
CA HIS A 4 -1.19 14.44 -0.02
C HIS A 4 -0.35 13.21 -0.30
N LYS A 5 -0.58 12.61 -1.46
CA LYS A 5 0.21 11.47 -1.89
C LYS A 5 1.60 11.95 -2.26
N VAL A 6 2.60 11.35 -1.66
CA VAL A 6 3.99 11.71 -1.92
C VAL A 6 4.69 10.67 -2.77
N HIS A 7 4.16 9.46 -2.86
CA HIS A 7 4.78 8.42 -3.65
C HIS A 7 3.74 7.36 -3.98
N GLU A 8 3.84 6.81 -5.15
CA GLU A 8 2.98 5.71 -5.57
C GLU A 8 3.82 4.74 -6.37
N GLU A 9 3.73 3.46 -6.02
CA GLU A 9 4.53 2.46 -6.71
C GLU A 9 3.71 1.19 -6.87
N GLU A 10 3.77 0.64 -8.06
CA GLU A 10 3.14 -0.64 -8.36
C GLU A 10 4.14 -1.75 -8.10
N MET A 11 3.81 -2.65 -7.20
CA MET A 11 4.72 -3.72 -6.81
C MET A 11 4.42 -4.96 -7.61
N CYS A 12 5.07 -5.05 -8.75
CA CYS A 12 4.83 -6.14 -9.67
C CYS A 12 5.86 -7.24 -9.46
N CYS A 13 5.39 -8.44 -9.25
CA CYS A 13 6.27 -9.57 -8.98
C CYS A 13 6.28 -10.59 -10.10
N GLY A 14 5.78 -10.24 -11.26
CA GLY A 14 5.74 -11.16 -12.37
C GLY A 14 4.46 -11.98 -12.48
N TYR A 15 3.57 -11.80 -11.53
CA TYR A 15 2.28 -12.44 -11.58
C TYR A 15 1.22 -11.46 -12.07
N ALA A 16 0.03 -11.96 -12.26
CA ALA A 16 -1.05 -11.13 -12.77
C ALA A 16 -1.48 -10.05 -11.80
N LYS A 17 -1.25 -10.26 -10.53
CA LYS A 17 -1.67 -9.32 -9.51
C LYS A 17 -0.53 -8.43 -9.10
N CYS A 18 -0.74 -7.15 -9.23
CA CYS A 18 0.28 -6.16 -8.89
C CYS A 18 -0.32 -5.14 -7.94
N PRO A 19 -0.14 -5.34 -6.64
CA PRO A 19 -0.66 -4.38 -5.68
C PRO A 19 0.04 -3.03 -5.82
N THR A 20 -0.70 -1.98 -5.56
CA THR A 20 -0.18 -0.63 -5.62
C THR A 20 -0.04 -0.07 -4.22
N VAL A 21 1.09 0.51 -3.93
CA VAL A 21 1.37 1.13 -2.64
C VAL A 21 1.37 2.63 -2.83
N LYS A 22 0.61 3.33 -2.00
CA LYS A 22 0.57 4.79 -2.01
C LYS A 22 1.00 5.29 -0.66
N LEU A 23 1.97 6.16 -0.66
CA LEU A 23 2.49 6.77 0.56
C LEU A 23 1.99 8.20 0.64
N PHE A 24 1.62 8.61 1.84
CA PHE A 24 1.07 9.94 2.06
C PHE A 24 1.98 10.73 3.00
N ASP A 25 1.83 12.03 2.95
CA ASP A 25 2.73 12.93 3.69
C ASP A 25 2.49 12.92 5.19
N ASP A 26 1.37 12.36 5.63
CA ASP A 26 1.11 12.23 7.05
C ASP A 26 1.65 10.91 7.62
N GLY A 27 2.26 10.10 6.77
CA GLY A 27 2.80 8.83 7.21
C GLY A 27 1.86 7.66 6.98
N SER A 28 0.67 7.91 6.49
CA SER A 28 -0.27 6.82 6.22
C SER A 28 0.09 6.14 4.90
N VAL A 29 -0.39 4.92 4.75
CA VAL A 29 -0.11 4.10 3.57
C VAL A 29 -1.41 3.49 3.10
N GLU A 30 -1.56 3.40 1.80
CA GLU A 30 -2.71 2.75 1.20
C GLU A 30 -2.24 1.64 0.28
N LEU A 31 -2.80 0.46 0.47
CA LEU A 31 -2.48 -0.70 -0.37
C LEU A 31 -3.71 -1.07 -1.17
N SER A 32 -3.53 -1.17 -2.47
CA SER A 32 -4.62 -1.55 -3.37
C SER A 32 -4.25 -2.81 -4.11
N ASP A 33 -5.18 -3.71 -4.20
CA ASP A 33 -5.00 -4.94 -4.96
C ASP A 33 -5.83 -4.82 -6.23
N ASP A 34 -5.14 -4.71 -7.34
CA ASP A 34 -5.80 -4.53 -8.63
C ASP A 34 -5.75 -5.83 -9.41
N ASP A 35 -6.84 -6.56 -9.40
CA ASP A 35 -6.93 -7.82 -10.11
C ASP A 35 -7.91 -7.67 -11.27
N PRO A 36 -7.41 -7.48 -12.49
CA PRO A 36 -8.28 -7.26 -13.64
C PRO A 36 -9.10 -8.46 -14.01
N GLU A 37 -8.80 -9.61 -13.47
CA GLU A 37 -9.53 -10.82 -13.83
C GLU A 37 -10.73 -11.06 -12.96
N GLY A 38 -11.27 -10.04 -12.40
CA GLY A 38 -12.52 -10.17 -11.69
C GLY A 38 -12.39 -10.61 -10.27
N GLY A 39 -11.22 -10.56 -9.78
CA GLY A 39 -11.07 -10.78 -8.37
C GLY A 39 -11.66 -9.59 -7.64
N SER A 40 -11.77 -9.73 -6.38
CA SER A 40 -12.20 -8.60 -5.56
C SER A 40 -11.06 -7.62 -5.45
N VAL A 41 -11.37 -6.39 -5.76
CA VAL A 41 -10.41 -5.32 -5.58
C VAL A 41 -10.58 -4.81 -4.15
N GLY A 42 -9.52 -4.89 -3.37
CA GLY A 42 -9.56 -4.44 -2.00
C GLY A 42 -8.55 -3.33 -1.79
N THR A 43 -8.98 -2.32 -1.04
CA THR A 43 -8.10 -1.24 -0.66
C THR A 43 -7.98 -1.22 0.85
N ILE A 44 -6.77 -1.25 1.34
CA ILE A 44 -6.50 -1.21 2.77
C ILE A 44 -5.76 0.07 3.08
N LYS A 45 -6.30 0.84 4.03
CA LYS A 45 -5.66 2.06 4.47
C LYS A 45 -5.05 1.84 5.83
N LEU A 46 -3.77 2.13 5.94
CA LEU A 46 -3.04 1.97 7.18
C LEU A 46 -2.76 3.33 7.79
N ARG A 47 -3.11 3.47 9.05
CA ARG A 47 -2.80 4.70 9.78
C ARG A 47 -1.29 4.83 9.94
N PRO A 48 -0.80 6.04 10.20
CA PRO A 48 0.65 6.23 10.31
C PRO A 48 1.31 5.32 11.33
N GLU A 49 0.68 5.12 12.47
CA GLU A 49 1.29 4.28 13.50
C GLU A 49 1.27 2.81 13.07
N VAL A 50 0.23 2.38 12.34
CA VAL A 50 0.17 1.01 11.84
C VAL A 50 1.18 0.81 10.72
N ALA A 51 1.31 1.80 9.86
CA ALA A 51 2.29 1.72 8.78
C ALA A 51 3.70 1.64 9.32
N ALA A 52 4.00 2.44 10.35
CA ALA A 52 5.30 2.41 10.97
C ALA A 52 5.60 1.04 11.59
N ARG A 53 4.58 0.46 12.21
CA ARG A 53 4.77 -0.87 12.79
C ARG A 53 5.00 -1.91 11.72
N LEU A 54 4.30 -1.79 10.61
CA LEU A 54 4.47 -2.74 9.52
C LEU A 54 5.89 -2.68 8.97
N VAL A 55 6.41 -1.46 8.77
CA VAL A 55 7.78 -1.29 8.30
C VAL A 55 8.76 -1.94 9.28
N GLU A 56 8.52 -1.75 10.57
CA GLU A 56 9.38 -2.33 11.59
C GLU A 56 9.38 -3.85 11.50
N LEU A 57 8.21 -4.44 11.34
CA LEU A 57 8.10 -5.89 11.25
C LEU A 57 8.78 -6.43 10.01
N VAL A 58 8.64 -5.75 8.90
CA VAL A 58 9.24 -6.19 7.65
C VAL A 58 10.76 -6.07 7.71
N SER A 59 11.25 -5.03 8.37
CA SER A 59 12.70 -4.80 8.46
C SER A 59 13.39 -5.75 9.42
N LYS A 60 12.62 -6.49 10.18
CA LYS A 60 13.15 -7.27 11.29
C LYS A 60 13.47 -8.69 10.90
N LYS A 61 13.97 -8.91 9.79
CA LYS A 61 14.29 -10.27 9.36
C LYS A 61 15.50 -10.82 10.02
#